data_b885eef9f113565ed11774646e747e56
#
_entry.id   b885eef9f113565ed11774646e747e56
#
_cell.length_a   1.000
_cell.length_b   1.000
_cell.length_c   1.000
_cell.angle_alpha   90.00
_cell.angle_beta   90.00
_cell.angle_gamma   90.00
#
_symmetry.space_group_name_H-M   'P 1'
#
loop_
_entity.id
_entity.type
_entity.pdbx_description
1 polymer ?
#
loop_
_entity_poly.entity_id
_entity_poly.type
_entity_poly.pdbx_seq_one_letter_code
_entity_poly.pdbx_strand_id
1 'polypeptide(L)'
;MLPNEVLITVRWIHFVAGITWIGLLYWFNLVNVNFMKTLDATTRPVVVPALLPRSLFWFRHSAWVTVLAGLVLIYGSYWASGDIVTSNSARTIFAGMVLGLVMLFNVWMIIWPNQRRAFAALAAGEAPDPAWARNTLYASRTNVTLSFPMLFFMASASHFPLDWPQIVVVAVIAGAIALGIVLYVQKWAAARF
;
A
#
# COMPACT_ATOMS: atom_id res chain seq x y z
N MET A 1 20.50 -17.36 13.98
CA MET A 1 20.02 -15.97 13.85
C MET A 1 20.86 -15.26 12.80
N LEU A 2 20.27 -14.34 12.04
CA LEU A 2 21.05 -13.50 11.12
C LEU A 2 21.90 -12.50 11.92
N PRO A 3 23.11 -12.11 11.43
CA PRO A 3 23.93 -11.08 12.05
C PRO A 3 23.19 -9.74 12.16
N ASN A 4 23.48 -8.96 13.20
CA ASN A 4 22.80 -7.66 13.44
C ASN A 4 23.02 -6.66 12.29
N GLU A 5 24.19 -6.69 11.67
CA GLU A 5 24.54 -5.84 10.52
C GLU A 5 23.66 -6.15 9.30
N VAL A 6 23.34 -7.43 9.09
CA VAL A 6 22.40 -7.87 8.05
C VAL A 6 20.99 -7.41 8.38
N LEU A 7 20.54 -7.62 9.63
CA LEU A 7 19.19 -7.23 10.05
C LEU A 7 18.95 -5.72 9.95
N ILE A 8 19.94 -4.90 10.36
CA ILE A 8 19.80 -3.43 10.26
C ILE A 8 19.77 -2.96 8.81
N THR A 9 20.60 -3.56 7.95
CA THR A 9 20.63 -3.23 6.52
C THR A 9 19.29 -3.59 5.85
N VAL A 10 18.78 -4.80 6.10
CA VAL A 10 17.49 -5.23 5.55
C VAL A 10 16.34 -4.37 6.10
N ARG A 11 16.40 -3.96 7.35
CA ARG A 11 15.41 -3.04 7.96
C ARG A 11 15.43 -1.67 7.28
N TRP A 12 16.62 -1.15 6.99
CA TRP A 12 16.76 0.10 6.25
C TRP A 12 16.17 -0.01 4.83
N ILE A 13 16.45 -1.09 4.11
CA ILE A 13 15.84 -1.37 2.80
C ILE A 13 14.31 -1.43 2.90
N HIS A 14 13.79 -2.13 3.93
CA HIS A 14 12.35 -2.24 4.20
C HIS A 14 11.71 -0.85 4.41
N PHE A 15 12.34 0.03 5.18
CA PHE A 15 11.85 1.39 5.41
C PHE A 15 11.86 2.23 4.14
N VAL A 16 12.97 2.27 3.41
CA VAL A 16 13.09 3.10 2.20
C VAL A 16 12.08 2.65 1.14
N ALA A 17 11.97 1.35 0.91
CA ALA A 17 10.99 0.79 -0.01
C ALA A 17 9.56 1.01 0.49
N GLY A 18 9.30 0.86 1.79
CA GLY A 18 8.01 1.09 2.42
C GLY A 18 7.55 2.55 2.31
N ILE A 19 8.44 3.51 2.54
CA ILE A 19 8.16 4.94 2.35
C ILE A 19 7.75 5.21 0.89
N THR A 20 8.46 4.65 -0.07
CA THR A 20 8.15 4.80 -1.50
C THR A 20 6.78 4.19 -1.81
N TRP A 21 6.52 2.97 -1.36
CA TRP A 21 5.26 2.27 -1.61
C TRP A 21 4.07 3.00 -1.00
N ILE A 22 4.12 3.29 0.30
CA ILE A 22 3.00 3.90 1.03
C ILE A 22 2.84 5.37 0.63
N GLY A 23 3.93 6.09 0.40
CA GLY A 23 3.87 7.47 -0.10
C GLY A 23 3.18 7.57 -1.45
N LEU A 24 3.51 6.70 -2.40
CA LEU A 24 2.81 6.64 -3.68
C LEU A 24 1.36 6.18 -3.55
N LEU A 25 1.04 5.25 -2.63
CA LEU A 25 -0.34 4.85 -2.34
C LEU A 25 -1.18 6.06 -1.92
N TYR A 26 -0.67 6.86 -1.00
CA TYR A 26 -1.36 8.07 -0.53
C TYR A 26 -1.43 9.13 -1.62
N TRP A 27 -0.35 9.34 -2.36
CA TRP A 27 -0.36 10.26 -3.50
C TRP A 27 -1.43 9.88 -4.53
N PHE A 28 -1.52 8.61 -4.92
CA PHE A 28 -2.57 8.16 -5.84
C PHE A 28 -3.97 8.45 -5.33
N ASN A 29 -4.25 8.25 -4.04
CA ASN A 29 -5.60 8.33 -3.49
C ASN A 29 -6.00 9.73 -3.00
N LEU A 30 -5.04 10.51 -2.49
CA LEU A 30 -5.33 11.81 -1.88
C LEU A 30 -5.10 12.98 -2.85
N VAL A 31 -4.15 12.84 -3.77
CA VAL A 31 -3.75 13.91 -4.69
C VAL A 31 -4.17 13.58 -6.13
N ASN A 32 -3.63 12.48 -6.69
CA ASN A 32 -3.74 12.17 -8.11
C ASN A 32 -5.19 11.93 -8.57
N VAL A 33 -6.01 11.24 -7.77
CA VAL A 33 -7.43 10.99 -8.14
C VAL A 33 -8.19 12.29 -8.35
N ASN A 34 -7.96 13.31 -7.53
CA ASN A 34 -8.61 14.60 -7.68
C ASN A 34 -7.99 15.43 -8.81
N PHE A 35 -6.66 15.44 -8.92
CA PHE A 35 -5.96 16.08 -10.03
C PHE A 35 -6.44 15.58 -11.40
N MET A 36 -6.62 14.27 -11.55
CA MET A 36 -7.10 13.69 -12.82
C MET A 36 -8.50 14.14 -13.22
N LYS A 37 -9.32 14.63 -12.30
CA LYS A 37 -10.66 15.18 -12.60
C LYS A 37 -10.59 16.59 -13.16
N THR A 38 -9.52 17.34 -12.91
CA THR A 38 -9.32 18.71 -13.40
C THR A 38 -8.78 18.74 -14.83
N LEU A 39 -8.26 17.62 -15.35
CA LEU A 39 -7.72 17.54 -16.69
C LEU A 39 -8.82 17.51 -17.74
N ASP A 40 -8.73 18.42 -18.70
CA ASP A 40 -9.58 18.47 -19.88
C ASP A 40 -9.26 17.36 -20.90
N ALA A 41 -10.07 17.27 -21.96
CA ALA A 41 -9.93 16.25 -23.00
C ALA A 41 -8.62 16.37 -23.80
N THR A 42 -8.00 17.55 -23.88
CA THR A 42 -6.77 17.81 -24.62
C THR A 42 -5.52 17.54 -23.80
N THR A 43 -5.54 17.87 -22.52
CA THR A 43 -4.40 17.71 -21.60
C THR A 43 -4.27 16.28 -21.06
N ARG A 44 -5.38 15.61 -20.83
CA ARG A 44 -5.41 14.26 -20.27
C ARG A 44 -4.63 13.22 -21.09
N PRO A 45 -4.74 13.15 -22.42
CA PRO A 45 -3.97 12.20 -23.25
C PRO A 45 -2.46 12.41 -23.20
N VAL A 46 -2.00 13.60 -22.83
CA VAL A 46 -0.57 13.93 -22.70
C VAL A 46 -0.06 13.57 -21.29
N VAL A 47 -0.79 13.99 -20.26
CA VAL A 47 -0.36 13.84 -18.85
C VAL A 47 -0.41 12.39 -18.39
N VAL A 48 -1.49 11.67 -18.69
CA VAL A 48 -1.70 10.30 -18.18
C VAL A 48 -0.59 9.34 -18.62
N PRO A 49 -0.21 9.23 -19.92
CA PRO A 49 0.88 8.35 -20.34
C PRO A 49 2.26 8.80 -19.85
N ALA A 50 2.44 10.10 -19.62
CA ALA A 50 3.72 10.64 -19.15
C ALA A 50 3.95 10.37 -17.66
N LEU A 51 2.92 10.44 -16.82
CA LEU A 51 3.03 10.40 -15.35
C LEU A 51 2.75 9.02 -14.77
N LEU A 52 1.59 8.42 -15.10
CA LEU A 52 1.11 7.24 -14.39
C LEU A 52 1.97 5.98 -14.57
N PRO A 53 2.51 5.64 -15.76
CA PRO A 53 3.35 4.45 -15.89
C PRO A 53 4.61 4.50 -15.04
N ARG A 54 5.23 5.70 -14.92
CA ARG A 54 6.42 5.93 -14.10
C ARG A 54 6.11 5.78 -12.61
N SER A 55 5.03 6.42 -12.15
CA SER A 55 4.58 6.31 -10.75
C SER A 55 4.19 4.88 -10.37
N LEU A 56 3.49 4.17 -11.26
CA LEU A 56 3.11 2.77 -11.07
C LEU A 56 4.29 1.82 -11.11
N PHE A 57 5.35 2.13 -11.86
CA PHE A 57 6.58 1.36 -11.83
C PHE A 57 7.18 1.34 -10.43
N TRP A 58 7.41 2.50 -9.84
CA TRP A 58 7.95 2.61 -8.48
C TRP A 58 7.00 2.02 -7.44
N PHE A 59 5.70 2.29 -7.56
CA PHE A 59 4.68 1.78 -6.65
C PHE A 59 4.68 0.25 -6.53
N ARG A 60 4.66 -0.45 -7.66
CA ARG A 60 4.60 -1.93 -7.65
C ARG A 60 5.90 -2.59 -7.25
N HIS A 61 7.07 -2.02 -7.65
CA HIS A 61 8.36 -2.62 -7.33
C HIS A 61 8.77 -2.36 -5.89
N SER A 62 8.52 -1.15 -5.37
CA SER A 62 8.75 -0.87 -3.95
C SER A 62 7.88 -1.75 -3.04
N ALA A 63 6.65 -2.09 -3.44
CA ALA A 63 5.80 -3.04 -2.71
C ALA A 63 6.48 -4.42 -2.58
N TRP A 64 7.04 -4.96 -3.67
CA TRP A 64 7.81 -6.21 -3.64
C TRP A 64 9.01 -6.13 -2.73
N VAL A 65 9.85 -5.10 -2.90
CA VAL A 65 11.06 -4.93 -2.10
C VAL A 65 10.72 -4.82 -0.62
N THR A 66 9.67 -4.06 -0.28
CA THR A 66 9.19 -3.93 1.10
C THR A 66 8.80 -5.29 1.69
N VAL A 67 7.98 -6.05 0.99
CA VAL A 67 7.50 -7.34 1.50
C VAL A 67 8.63 -8.35 1.60
N LEU A 68 9.50 -8.47 0.59
CA LEU A 68 10.64 -9.40 0.65
C LEU A 68 11.58 -9.07 1.80
N ALA A 69 11.94 -7.80 1.98
CA ALA A 69 12.76 -7.37 3.10
C ALA A 69 12.04 -7.65 4.45
N GLY A 70 10.73 -7.42 4.53
CA GLY A 70 9.92 -7.75 5.71
C GLY A 70 9.93 -9.24 6.06
N LEU A 71 9.83 -10.12 5.07
CA LEU A 71 9.91 -11.57 5.28
C LEU A 71 11.28 -12.00 5.81
N VAL A 72 12.36 -11.42 5.31
CA VAL A 72 13.72 -11.67 5.84
C VAL A 72 13.83 -11.21 7.29
N LEU A 73 13.26 -10.05 7.63
CA LEU A 73 13.24 -9.55 9.01
C LEU A 73 12.44 -10.45 9.95
N ILE A 74 11.27 -10.94 9.53
CA ILE A 74 10.46 -11.87 10.32
C ILE A 74 11.20 -13.18 10.52
N TYR A 75 11.82 -13.71 9.47
CA TYR A 75 12.63 -14.91 9.58
C TYR A 75 13.76 -14.75 10.59
N GLY A 76 14.57 -13.68 10.47
CA GLY A 76 15.74 -13.45 11.32
C GLY A 76 15.42 -13.07 12.76
N SER A 77 14.26 -12.43 13.02
CA SER A 77 13.94 -11.90 14.34
C SER A 77 13.00 -12.81 15.16
N TYR A 78 12.11 -13.55 14.49
CA TYR A 78 11.07 -14.33 15.16
C TYR A 78 11.10 -15.82 14.81
N TRP A 79 11.20 -16.18 13.53
CA TRP A 79 11.17 -17.58 13.11
C TRP A 79 12.41 -18.33 13.58
N ALA A 80 13.59 -17.76 13.41
CA ALA A 80 14.85 -18.38 13.82
C ALA A 80 14.98 -18.57 15.34
N SER A 81 14.20 -17.85 16.14
CA SER A 81 14.10 -18.02 17.61
C SER A 81 12.97 -18.95 18.06
N GLY A 82 12.16 -19.46 17.13
CA GLY A 82 10.96 -20.26 17.44
C GLY A 82 9.76 -19.44 17.92
N ASP A 83 9.87 -18.11 17.98
CA ASP A 83 8.81 -17.21 18.44
C ASP A 83 8.08 -16.57 17.24
N ILE A 84 7.23 -17.33 16.57
CA ILE A 84 6.54 -16.81 15.40
C ILE A 84 5.18 -16.16 15.73
N VAL A 85 4.49 -16.65 16.78
CA VAL A 85 3.18 -16.14 17.24
C VAL A 85 2.96 -16.29 18.74
N THR A 86 3.98 -16.63 19.51
CA THR A 86 3.85 -16.91 20.95
C THR A 86 3.89 -15.63 21.75
N SER A 87 4.76 -14.68 21.43
CA SER A 87 4.81 -13.38 22.09
C SER A 87 3.83 -12.38 21.44
N ASN A 88 3.43 -11.37 22.21
CA ASN A 88 2.61 -10.28 21.71
C ASN A 88 3.32 -9.47 20.60
N SER A 89 4.65 -9.33 20.66
CA SER A 89 5.45 -8.72 19.62
C SER A 89 5.34 -9.49 18.29
N ALA A 90 5.51 -10.82 18.35
CA ALA A 90 5.36 -11.67 17.18
C ALA A 90 3.94 -11.63 16.59
N ARG A 91 2.90 -11.67 17.45
CA ARG A 91 1.49 -11.54 17.01
C ARG A 91 1.23 -10.21 16.30
N THR A 92 1.72 -9.11 16.88
CA THR A 92 1.53 -7.77 16.35
C THR A 92 2.20 -7.62 14.98
N ILE A 93 3.46 -8.06 14.84
CA ILE A 93 4.17 -7.99 13.55
C ILE A 93 3.54 -8.92 12.51
N PHE A 94 3.07 -10.11 12.93
CA PHE A 94 2.37 -11.05 12.06
C PHE A 94 1.08 -10.46 11.49
N ALA A 95 0.29 -9.77 12.32
CA ALA A 95 -0.90 -9.06 11.86
C ALA A 95 -0.56 -8.00 10.79
N GLY A 96 0.50 -7.20 11.03
CA GLY A 96 1.00 -6.24 10.06
C GLY A 96 1.48 -6.90 8.75
N MET A 97 2.17 -8.03 8.84
CA MET A 97 2.60 -8.82 7.68
C MET A 97 1.41 -9.29 6.83
N VAL A 98 0.38 -9.84 7.45
CA VAL A 98 -0.82 -10.31 6.73
C VAL A 98 -1.46 -9.17 5.94
N LEU A 99 -1.62 -7.99 6.57
CA LEU A 99 -2.15 -6.81 5.87
C LEU A 99 -1.25 -6.38 4.71
N GLY A 100 0.07 -6.37 4.91
CA GLY A 100 1.03 -6.05 3.85
C GLY A 100 0.97 -7.03 2.67
N LEU A 101 0.80 -8.32 2.93
CA LEU A 101 0.63 -9.35 1.89
C LEU A 101 -0.67 -9.16 1.09
N VAL A 102 -1.79 -8.87 1.77
CA VAL A 102 -3.05 -8.55 1.10
C VAL A 102 -2.89 -7.30 0.21
N MET A 103 -2.22 -6.28 0.71
CA MET A 103 -1.95 -5.06 -0.04
C MET A 103 -1.07 -5.33 -1.26
N LEU A 104 -0.03 -6.16 -1.13
CA LEU A 104 0.82 -6.58 -2.25
C LEU A 104 0.01 -7.34 -3.30
N PHE A 105 -0.84 -8.28 -2.87
CA PHE A 105 -1.74 -9.02 -3.75
C PHE A 105 -2.63 -8.05 -4.56
N ASN A 106 -3.25 -7.08 -3.92
CA ASN A 106 -4.07 -6.07 -4.60
C ASN A 106 -3.27 -5.29 -5.64
N VAL A 107 -2.00 -4.94 -5.36
CA VAL A 107 -1.14 -4.23 -6.31
C VAL A 107 -0.87 -5.07 -7.57
N TRP A 108 -0.50 -6.34 -7.40
CA TRP A 108 -0.03 -7.16 -8.50
C TRP A 108 -1.13 -7.92 -9.22
N MET A 109 -2.19 -8.33 -8.53
CA MET A 109 -3.27 -9.13 -9.11
C MET A 109 -4.47 -8.30 -9.56
N ILE A 110 -4.65 -7.08 -9.03
CA ILE A 110 -5.80 -6.25 -9.35
C ILE A 110 -5.37 -4.92 -10.00
N ILE A 111 -4.58 -4.10 -9.30
CA ILE A 111 -4.25 -2.75 -9.76
C ILE A 111 -3.43 -2.82 -11.05
N TRP A 112 -2.31 -3.51 -11.03
CA TRP A 112 -1.40 -3.54 -12.16
C TRP A 112 -2.00 -4.15 -13.44
N PRO A 113 -2.69 -5.30 -13.42
CA PRO A 113 -3.28 -5.86 -14.63
C PRO A 113 -4.33 -4.94 -15.27
N ASN A 114 -5.18 -4.31 -14.46
CA ASN A 114 -6.19 -3.38 -14.95
C ASN A 114 -5.56 -2.12 -15.55
N GLN A 115 -4.54 -1.55 -14.91
CA GLN A 115 -3.82 -0.39 -15.43
C GLN A 115 -3.08 -0.71 -16.73
N ARG A 116 -2.43 -1.87 -16.82
CA ARG A 116 -1.74 -2.32 -18.04
C ARG A 116 -2.71 -2.44 -19.22
N ARG A 117 -3.91 -3.01 -18.99
CA ARG A 117 -4.95 -3.10 -20.02
C ARG A 117 -5.45 -1.72 -20.44
N ALA A 118 -5.68 -0.83 -19.49
CA ALA A 118 -6.11 0.54 -19.79
C ALA A 118 -5.07 1.30 -20.60
N PHE A 119 -3.77 1.19 -20.30
CA PHE A 119 -2.72 1.80 -21.09
C PHE A 119 -2.59 1.20 -22.49
N ALA A 120 -2.77 -0.11 -22.64
CA ALA A 120 -2.75 -0.77 -23.95
C ALA A 120 -3.91 -0.28 -24.84
N ALA A 121 -5.12 -0.17 -24.31
CA ALA A 121 -6.27 0.38 -25.02
C ALA A 121 -6.03 1.84 -25.47
N LEU A 122 -5.54 2.68 -24.55
CA LEU A 122 -5.19 4.06 -24.88
C LEU A 122 -4.12 4.16 -25.99
N ALA A 123 -3.11 3.31 -25.96
CA ALA A 123 -2.06 3.26 -26.98
C ALA A 123 -2.59 2.79 -28.35
N ALA A 124 -3.65 1.98 -28.37
CA ALA A 124 -4.35 1.56 -29.57
C ALA A 124 -5.39 2.59 -30.08
N GLY A 125 -5.55 3.72 -29.38
CA GLY A 125 -6.58 4.71 -29.69
C GLY A 125 -8.00 4.28 -29.27
N GLU A 126 -8.12 3.26 -28.43
CA GLU A 126 -9.38 2.72 -27.95
C GLU A 126 -9.75 3.31 -26.57
N ALA A 127 -11.05 3.37 -26.28
CA ALA A 127 -11.53 3.76 -24.95
C ALA A 127 -11.34 2.59 -23.97
N PRO A 128 -10.64 2.79 -22.82
CA PRO A 128 -10.50 1.74 -21.81
C PRO A 128 -11.84 1.36 -21.19
N ASP A 129 -12.01 0.08 -20.88
CA ASP A 129 -13.18 -0.40 -20.13
C ASP A 129 -13.27 0.30 -18.76
N PRO A 130 -14.39 0.97 -18.44
CA PRO A 130 -14.59 1.63 -17.16
C PRO A 130 -14.46 0.70 -15.94
N ALA A 131 -14.68 -0.60 -16.10
CA ALA A 131 -14.50 -1.59 -15.05
C ALA A 131 -13.05 -1.67 -14.56
N TRP A 132 -12.07 -1.47 -15.45
CA TRP A 132 -10.65 -1.50 -15.06
C TRP A 132 -10.29 -0.35 -14.13
N ALA A 133 -10.77 0.86 -14.43
CA ALA A 133 -10.58 2.02 -13.57
C ALA A 133 -11.27 1.85 -12.22
N ARG A 134 -12.52 1.36 -12.21
CA ARG A 134 -13.29 1.08 -11.00
C ARG A 134 -12.61 0.05 -10.10
N ASN A 135 -12.17 -1.08 -10.64
CA ASN A 135 -11.53 -2.15 -9.89
C ASN A 135 -10.20 -1.68 -9.29
N THR A 136 -9.40 -0.94 -10.07
CA THR A 136 -8.17 -0.29 -9.59
C THR A 136 -8.46 0.64 -8.43
N LEU A 137 -9.47 1.49 -8.55
CA LEU A 137 -9.83 2.45 -7.52
C LEU A 137 -10.25 1.76 -6.22
N TYR A 138 -11.08 0.73 -6.27
CA TYR A 138 -11.49 -0.01 -5.09
C TYR A 138 -10.32 -0.73 -4.42
N ALA A 139 -9.49 -1.45 -5.18
CA ALA A 139 -8.33 -2.13 -4.64
C ALA A 139 -7.33 -1.13 -4.01
N SER A 140 -7.12 0.01 -4.64
CA SER A 140 -6.24 1.07 -4.12
C SER A 140 -6.79 1.68 -2.82
N ARG A 141 -8.08 1.94 -2.72
CA ARG A 141 -8.74 2.43 -1.49
C ARG A 141 -8.71 1.41 -0.37
N THR A 142 -8.94 0.15 -0.68
CA THR A 142 -8.75 -0.95 0.28
C THR A 142 -7.32 -0.92 0.83
N ASN A 143 -6.32 -0.76 -0.02
CA ASN A 143 -4.94 -0.66 0.42
C ASN A 143 -4.69 0.56 1.32
N VAL A 144 -5.28 1.74 1.05
CA VAL A 144 -5.19 2.88 1.98
C VAL A 144 -5.80 2.54 3.33
N THR A 145 -6.98 1.92 3.34
CA THR A 145 -7.66 1.53 4.58
C THR A 145 -6.83 0.53 5.39
N LEU A 146 -6.22 -0.47 4.74
CA LEU A 146 -5.37 -1.46 5.38
C LEU A 146 -4.01 -0.92 5.80
N SER A 147 -3.50 0.12 5.14
CA SER A 147 -2.17 0.67 5.43
C SER A 147 -2.08 1.31 6.82
N PHE A 148 -3.16 1.90 7.33
CA PHE A 148 -3.17 2.54 8.64
C PHE A 148 -2.94 1.54 9.78
N PRO A 149 -3.76 0.48 9.94
CA PRO A 149 -3.48 -0.53 10.95
C PRO A 149 -2.16 -1.25 10.68
N MET A 150 -1.79 -1.53 9.42
CA MET A 150 -0.54 -2.17 9.08
C MET A 150 0.66 -1.37 9.59
N LEU A 151 0.72 -0.05 9.32
CA LEU A 151 1.79 0.83 9.80
C LEU A 151 1.82 0.90 11.33
N PHE A 152 0.64 0.93 11.98
CA PHE A 152 0.57 0.90 13.44
C PHE A 152 1.18 -0.38 13.99
N PHE A 153 0.85 -1.55 13.44
CA PHE A 153 1.40 -2.83 13.88
C PHE A 153 2.92 -2.92 13.65
N MET A 154 3.42 -2.41 12.53
CA MET A 154 4.86 -2.35 12.26
C MET A 154 5.60 -1.47 13.28
N ALA A 155 5.02 -0.35 13.70
CA ALA A 155 5.61 0.55 14.68
C ALA A 155 5.48 0.01 16.11
N SER A 156 4.30 -0.55 16.47
CA SER A 156 4.00 -0.94 17.85
C SER A 156 4.65 -2.25 18.30
N ALA A 157 4.97 -3.16 17.38
CA ALA A 157 5.47 -4.49 17.71
C ALA A 157 6.69 -4.49 18.65
N SER A 158 7.57 -3.50 18.55
CA SER A 158 8.77 -3.38 19.39
C SER A 158 8.60 -2.47 20.61
N HIS A 159 7.54 -1.64 20.64
CA HIS A 159 7.38 -0.59 21.66
C HIS A 159 6.10 -0.78 22.49
N PHE A 160 5.05 -1.24 21.88
CA PHE A 160 3.74 -1.46 22.48
C PHE A 160 3.07 -2.69 21.85
N PRO A 161 3.59 -3.91 22.14
CA PRO A 161 3.08 -5.14 21.54
C PRO A 161 1.67 -5.46 22.02
N LEU A 162 0.80 -5.90 21.07
CA LEU A 162 -0.62 -6.09 21.28
C LEU A 162 -0.98 -7.58 21.39
N ASP A 163 -1.98 -7.90 22.20
CA ASP A 163 -2.68 -9.20 22.17
C ASP A 163 -3.73 -9.24 21.03
N TRP A 164 -4.35 -10.42 20.80
CA TRP A 164 -5.31 -10.58 19.71
C TRP A 164 -6.53 -9.68 19.80
N PRO A 165 -7.20 -9.50 20.96
CA PRO A 165 -8.30 -8.54 21.09
C PRO A 165 -7.90 -7.11 20.75
N GLN A 166 -6.75 -6.66 21.23
CA GLN A 166 -6.22 -5.32 20.94
C GLN A 166 -5.89 -5.13 19.45
N ILE A 167 -5.32 -6.15 18.80
CA ILE A 167 -5.06 -6.13 17.35
C ILE A 167 -6.35 -5.90 16.57
N VAL A 168 -7.44 -6.60 16.91
CA VAL A 168 -8.74 -6.41 16.24
C VAL A 168 -9.28 -5.00 16.46
N VAL A 169 -9.24 -4.50 17.69
CA VAL A 169 -9.72 -3.15 18.03
C VAL A 169 -8.93 -2.09 17.24
N VAL A 170 -7.60 -2.18 17.23
CA VAL A 170 -6.74 -1.24 16.50
C VAL A 170 -6.99 -1.34 14.99
N ALA A 171 -7.14 -2.56 14.44
CA ALA A 171 -7.42 -2.73 13.03
C ALA A 171 -8.72 -2.03 12.61
N VAL A 172 -9.79 -2.17 13.41
CA VAL A 172 -11.08 -1.54 13.15
C VAL A 172 -10.99 -0.02 13.26
N ILE A 173 -10.42 0.51 14.34
CA ILE A 173 -10.32 1.96 14.57
C ILE A 173 -9.44 2.61 13.51
N ALA A 174 -8.23 2.11 13.29
CA ALA A 174 -7.30 2.68 12.32
C ALA A 174 -7.84 2.57 10.88
N GLY A 175 -8.50 1.45 10.55
CA GLY A 175 -9.16 1.27 9.26
C GLY A 175 -10.33 2.24 9.07
N ALA A 176 -11.14 2.46 10.09
CA ALA A 176 -12.24 3.44 10.04
C ALA A 176 -11.74 4.87 9.87
N ILE A 177 -10.66 5.26 10.56
CA ILE A 177 -10.01 6.56 10.38
C ILE A 177 -9.53 6.74 8.93
N ALA A 178 -8.82 5.74 8.39
CA ALA A 178 -8.33 5.78 7.01
C ALA A 178 -9.46 5.90 5.99
N LEU A 179 -10.52 5.12 6.16
CA LEU A 179 -11.70 5.19 5.30
C LEU A 179 -12.36 6.57 5.39
N GLY A 180 -12.49 7.13 6.59
CA GLY A 180 -13.01 8.48 6.81
C GLY A 180 -12.19 9.54 6.08
N ILE A 181 -10.85 9.46 6.13
CA ILE A 181 -9.95 10.36 5.40
C ILE A 181 -10.18 10.25 3.88
N VAL A 182 -10.23 9.03 3.34
CA VAL A 182 -10.45 8.80 1.91
C VAL A 182 -11.78 9.38 1.45
N LEU A 183 -12.86 9.14 2.19
CA LEU A 183 -14.18 9.65 1.86
C LEU A 183 -14.25 11.18 1.98
N TYR A 184 -13.63 11.75 3.02
CA TYR A 184 -13.56 13.19 3.22
C TYR A 184 -12.82 13.89 2.08
N VAL A 185 -11.62 13.42 1.72
CA VAL A 185 -10.82 14.00 0.64
C VAL A 185 -11.55 13.95 -0.70
N GLN A 186 -12.27 12.87 -0.99
CA GLN A 186 -13.02 12.74 -2.24
C GLN A 186 -14.21 13.69 -2.32
N LYS A 187 -14.91 13.91 -1.21
CA LYS A 187 -16.08 14.80 -1.15
C LYS A 187 -15.67 16.27 -1.10
N TRP A 188 -14.62 16.57 -0.36
CA TRP A 188 -14.23 17.94 -0.03
C TRP A 188 -13.28 18.56 -1.06
N ALA A 189 -12.29 17.80 -1.54
CA ALA A 189 -11.40 18.28 -2.58
C ALA A 189 -12.10 18.45 -3.93
N ALA A 190 -13.11 17.64 -4.22
CA ALA A 190 -13.94 17.81 -5.41
C ALA A 190 -14.81 19.09 -5.38
N ALA A 191 -14.98 19.71 -4.21
CA ALA A 191 -15.85 20.90 -4.03
C ALA A 191 -15.07 22.23 -4.01
N ARG A 192 -13.72 22.21 -3.93
CA ARG A 192 -12.90 23.43 -3.70
C ARG A 192 -11.82 23.72 -4.75
N PHE A 193 -11.57 22.82 -5.65
CA PHE A 193 -10.65 22.97 -6.77
C PHE A 193 -11.32 22.47 -8.05
#